data_a8f9a6caf46920f11182f027b7eaff22
#
_entry.id   a8f9a6caf46920f11182f027b7eaff22
#
_cell.length_a   1.000
_cell.length_b   1.000
_cell.length_c   1.000
_cell.angle_alpha   90.00
_cell.angle_beta   90.00
_cell.angle_gamma   90.00
#
_symmetry.space_group_name_H-M   'P 1'
#
loop_
_entity.id
_entity.type
_entity.pdbx_description
1 polymer ?
#
loop_
_entity_poly.entity_id
_entity_poly.type
_entity_poly.pdbx_seq_one_letter_code
_entity_poly.pdbx_strand_id
1 'polypeptide(L)'
;MTGTPLELIRNFSIIAHIDHGKSTLADRLIQHCGGLTAREMTEQVLDNMDIEKERGITIKAQTVRLSYPAKDGKTYTLNLMDTPGHVDFAYEVSRSLAACEGSLLVVDASQGVEAQTLANVYQAIDAHHEIVPVLNKIDLPAADAPRVKQQIEDVIGIDASDAVEISAKTGINIEGVLEALVTRLPPPKGNEKAELQALLVDSWYDQYLGVVILVRVKNGVLKKGQKIRMMSTGAAHPVEQLGVFTPKMRPVDELGPGEMGYITAAIKTVADCNVGDTITDDRAPAAEALPGFKPSIPVVWCGLFPVDADDFEKLRDSLAKLRLNDASFHYEAETSAALGFGFRCGFLGLLHLEIIQERLSREFDLNLIATAPSVVYKIYKTNGEMEPLHNPADMPDGSIIDHIEEPWIRATIMVPDDYLGSILTLCSDRRGQQVDLTYVGNRAMAVYRLPLNEVVFDFYDRLKSVSRGYASFDYQIEDYAEADLVKISILVNQEPVDALSFIAHRSQAEMRGRAICGKLKDLIPKQLFKIAIQAAIGGRVIARETISALSKDVTAKCYGGDISRKRKLLEKQKEGKKRMRQFGKVEIPQSAFLAALKMDA
;
A
#
# COMPACT_ATOMS: atom_id res chain seq x y z
N MET A 1 -33.34 17.75 22.62
CA MET A 1 -32.40 16.61 22.46
C MET A 1 -32.29 16.40 20.98
N THR A 2 -31.21 16.85 20.38
CA THR A 2 -31.05 16.88 18.92
C THR A 2 -30.13 15.76 18.41
N GLY A 3 -29.46 15.02 19.31
CA GLY A 3 -28.62 13.88 18.96
C GLY A 3 -29.37 12.54 18.93
N THR A 4 -28.93 11.58 18.15
CA THR A 4 -29.45 10.22 18.17
C THR A 4 -29.11 9.56 19.51
N PRO A 5 -30.07 8.91 20.22
CA PRO A 5 -29.76 8.17 21.44
C PRO A 5 -28.65 7.12 21.18
N LEU A 6 -27.68 7.03 22.10
CA LEU A 6 -26.54 6.11 21.96
C LEU A 6 -26.96 4.64 21.68
N GLU A 7 -28.05 4.20 22.32
CA GLU A 7 -28.59 2.84 22.13
C GLU A 7 -29.06 2.55 20.69
N LEU A 8 -29.34 3.59 19.91
CA LEU A 8 -29.80 3.48 18.53
C LEU A 8 -28.69 3.75 17.50
N ILE A 9 -27.43 3.87 17.94
CA ILE A 9 -26.29 4.03 17.05
C ILE A 9 -25.55 2.70 16.91
N ARG A 10 -25.14 2.36 15.68
CA ARG A 10 -24.24 1.24 15.39
C ARG A 10 -23.12 1.73 14.46
N ASN A 11 -21.88 1.61 14.92
CA ASN A 11 -20.70 1.92 14.12
C ASN A 11 -20.03 0.62 13.74
N PHE A 12 -19.85 0.38 12.47
CA PHE A 12 -19.31 -0.87 11.99
C PHE A 12 -18.46 -0.68 10.74
N SER A 13 -17.51 -1.56 10.59
CA SER A 13 -16.68 -1.70 9.38
C SER A 13 -17.06 -2.95 8.61
N ILE A 14 -16.67 -3.00 7.33
CA ILE A 14 -16.75 -4.22 6.52
C ILE A 14 -15.33 -4.71 6.28
N ILE A 15 -15.02 -5.91 6.75
CA ILE A 15 -13.76 -6.59 6.51
C ILE A 15 -13.98 -7.76 5.57
N ALA A 16 -13.15 -7.86 4.54
CA ALA A 16 -13.27 -8.88 3.50
C ALA A 16 -11.94 -9.06 2.77
N HIS A 17 -11.77 -10.22 2.15
CA HIS A 17 -10.74 -10.38 1.12
C HIS A 17 -11.13 -9.64 -0.16
N ILE A 18 -10.13 -9.35 -1.02
CA ILE A 18 -10.34 -8.78 -2.36
C ILE A 18 -11.32 -9.68 -3.12
N ASP A 19 -12.24 -9.12 -3.88
CA ASP A 19 -13.26 -9.81 -4.66
C ASP A 19 -14.32 -10.62 -3.87
N HIS A 20 -14.33 -10.59 -2.53
CA HIS A 20 -15.41 -11.22 -1.75
C HIS A 20 -16.72 -10.41 -1.77
N GLY A 21 -16.72 -9.22 -2.39
CA GLY A 21 -17.93 -8.42 -2.63
C GLY A 21 -18.22 -7.38 -1.56
N LYS A 22 -17.16 -6.86 -0.88
CA LYS A 22 -17.23 -5.80 0.13
C LYS A 22 -17.95 -4.55 -0.39
N SER A 23 -17.45 -3.91 -1.44
CA SER A 23 -18.03 -2.68 -2.02
C SER A 23 -19.44 -2.90 -2.58
N THR A 24 -19.71 -4.10 -3.16
CA THR A 24 -21.05 -4.47 -3.61
C THR A 24 -22.04 -4.57 -2.45
N LEU A 25 -21.61 -5.12 -1.29
CA LEU A 25 -22.46 -5.17 -0.10
C LEU A 25 -22.70 -3.76 0.46
N ALA A 26 -21.67 -2.92 0.53
CA ALA A 26 -21.80 -1.53 0.95
C ALA A 26 -22.83 -0.78 0.10
N ASP A 27 -22.77 -0.90 -1.21
CA ASP A 27 -23.76 -0.33 -2.16
C ASP A 27 -25.18 -0.81 -1.85
N ARG A 28 -25.36 -2.11 -1.56
CA ARG A 28 -26.69 -2.67 -1.22
C ARG A 28 -27.23 -2.15 0.10
N LEU A 29 -26.36 -2.00 1.11
CA LEU A 29 -26.76 -1.41 2.39
C LEU A 29 -27.21 0.05 2.21
N ILE A 30 -26.45 0.85 1.43
CA ILE A 30 -26.79 2.25 1.10
C ILE A 30 -28.13 2.31 0.36
N GLN A 31 -28.31 1.44 -0.64
CA GLN A 31 -29.53 1.36 -1.43
C GLN A 31 -30.75 1.00 -0.56
N HIS A 32 -30.62 -0.02 0.28
CA HIS A 32 -31.70 -0.52 1.12
C HIS A 32 -32.15 0.52 2.16
N CYS A 33 -31.20 1.28 2.73
CA CYS A 33 -31.49 2.36 3.67
C CYS A 33 -31.93 3.68 3.00
N GLY A 34 -32.10 3.71 1.66
CA GLY A 34 -32.57 4.90 0.95
C GLY A 34 -31.55 6.04 0.93
N GLY A 35 -30.26 5.77 1.11
CA GLY A 35 -29.19 6.77 1.10
C GLY A 35 -29.01 7.45 -0.26
N LEU A 36 -29.33 6.73 -1.36
CA LEU A 36 -29.34 7.24 -2.73
C LEU A 36 -30.56 6.73 -3.48
N THR A 37 -31.05 7.53 -4.43
CA THR A 37 -32.11 7.09 -5.35
C THR A 37 -31.55 6.12 -6.39
N ALA A 38 -32.40 5.26 -6.97
CA ALA A 38 -32.00 4.31 -8.01
C ALA A 38 -31.32 4.95 -9.24
N ARG A 39 -31.55 6.27 -9.49
CA ARG A 39 -30.90 7.02 -10.57
C ARG A 39 -29.52 7.58 -10.17
N GLU A 40 -29.26 7.76 -8.89
CA GLU A 40 -27.99 8.25 -8.36
C GLU A 40 -27.03 7.12 -8.00
N MET A 41 -27.53 5.86 -7.93
CA MET A 41 -26.70 4.69 -7.68
C MET A 41 -25.80 4.43 -8.88
N THR A 42 -24.51 4.49 -8.63
CA THR A 42 -23.45 3.97 -9.51
C THR A 42 -22.83 2.74 -8.86
N GLU A 43 -22.10 1.94 -9.60
CA GLU A 43 -21.33 0.86 -8.98
C GLU A 43 -20.21 1.45 -8.13
N GLN A 44 -19.96 0.85 -6.95
CA GLN A 44 -18.91 1.25 -6.02
C GLN A 44 -19.04 2.74 -5.61
N VAL A 45 -20.19 3.09 -5.02
CA VAL A 45 -20.51 4.49 -4.63
C VAL A 45 -19.50 5.09 -3.66
N LEU A 46 -18.90 4.26 -2.79
CA LEU A 46 -17.91 4.70 -1.81
C LEU A 46 -16.49 4.77 -2.39
N ASP A 47 -16.20 4.09 -3.48
CA ASP A 47 -14.91 4.16 -4.14
C ASP A 47 -14.86 5.44 -5.01
N ASN A 48 -14.24 6.49 -4.49
CA ASN A 48 -14.26 7.83 -5.11
C ASN A 48 -13.16 8.04 -6.16
N MET A 49 -12.09 7.24 -6.13
CA MET A 49 -10.97 7.34 -7.06
C MET A 49 -11.22 6.46 -8.29
N ASP A 50 -10.87 6.95 -9.47
CA ASP A 50 -10.93 6.14 -10.70
C ASP A 50 -10.06 4.88 -10.60
N ILE A 51 -8.91 4.99 -9.95
CA ILE A 51 -7.99 3.87 -9.67
C ILE A 51 -8.66 2.78 -8.81
N GLU A 52 -9.46 3.14 -7.80
CA GLU A 52 -10.20 2.18 -6.97
C GLU A 52 -11.17 1.36 -7.83
N LYS A 53 -11.92 2.04 -8.69
CA LYS A 53 -12.90 1.40 -9.60
C LYS A 53 -12.23 0.52 -10.65
N GLU A 54 -11.14 0.99 -11.26
CA GLU A 54 -10.41 0.25 -12.29
C GLU A 54 -9.76 -1.02 -11.74
N ARG A 55 -9.21 -0.93 -10.51
CA ARG A 55 -8.51 -2.06 -9.86
C ARG A 55 -9.44 -2.93 -9.02
N GLY A 56 -10.67 -2.51 -8.76
CA GLY A 56 -11.65 -3.21 -7.92
C GLY A 56 -11.23 -3.29 -6.45
N ILE A 57 -10.45 -2.33 -5.96
CA ILE A 57 -9.94 -2.30 -4.58
C ILE A 57 -10.27 -0.97 -3.91
N THR A 58 -10.64 -0.99 -2.65
CA THR A 58 -10.73 0.22 -1.84
C THR A 58 -9.32 0.59 -1.35
N ILE A 59 -8.92 1.83 -1.58
CA ILE A 59 -7.62 2.38 -1.18
C ILE A 59 -7.79 3.20 0.08
N LYS A 60 -8.79 4.10 0.10
CA LYS A 60 -9.05 5.00 1.22
C LYS A 60 -10.37 4.65 1.90
N ALA A 61 -10.33 4.58 3.24
CA ALA A 61 -11.53 4.34 4.02
C ALA A 61 -12.56 5.48 3.83
N GLN A 62 -13.80 5.11 3.58
CA GLN A 62 -14.92 6.03 3.44
C GLN A 62 -15.98 5.76 4.50
N THR A 63 -16.69 6.79 4.92
CA THR A 63 -17.77 6.62 5.90
C THR A 63 -19.10 7.10 5.35
N VAL A 64 -20.17 6.42 5.75
CA VAL A 64 -21.52 6.83 5.41
C VAL A 64 -22.46 6.57 6.57
N ARG A 65 -23.31 7.56 6.88
CA ARG A 65 -24.40 7.45 7.83
C ARG A 65 -25.68 7.03 7.13
N LEU A 66 -26.27 5.94 7.60
CA LEU A 66 -27.51 5.37 7.09
C LEU A 66 -28.59 5.42 8.18
N SER A 67 -29.85 5.55 7.78
CA SER A 67 -31.01 5.46 8.68
C SER A 67 -31.77 4.18 8.35
N TYR A 68 -31.91 3.29 9.34
CA TYR A 68 -32.54 2.00 9.15
C TYR A 68 -33.74 1.82 10.10
N PRO A 69 -34.97 1.72 9.59
CA PRO A 69 -36.15 1.34 10.36
C PRO A 69 -36.15 -0.16 10.58
N ALA A 70 -35.76 -0.60 11.77
CA ALA A 70 -35.63 -2.02 12.13
C ALA A 70 -36.98 -2.68 12.46
N LYS A 71 -37.03 -4.01 12.49
CA LYS A 71 -38.23 -4.81 12.80
C LYS A 71 -38.77 -4.61 14.23
N ASP A 72 -37.93 -4.12 15.13
CA ASP A 72 -38.33 -3.75 16.50
C ASP A 72 -39.13 -2.44 16.59
N GLY A 73 -39.36 -1.78 15.45
CA GLY A 73 -40.11 -0.52 15.34
C GLY A 73 -39.28 0.71 15.64
N LYS A 74 -37.98 0.59 15.92
CA LYS A 74 -37.06 1.72 16.14
C LYS A 74 -36.29 2.04 14.86
N THR A 75 -35.87 3.31 14.77
CA THR A 75 -34.98 3.74 13.68
C THR A 75 -33.57 3.87 14.20
N TYR A 76 -32.67 3.08 13.63
CA TYR A 76 -31.25 3.08 13.98
C TYR A 76 -30.43 3.98 13.05
N THR A 77 -29.43 4.61 13.62
CA THR A 77 -28.36 5.28 12.89
C THR A 77 -27.20 4.31 12.71
N LEU A 78 -26.95 3.91 11.48
CA LEU A 78 -25.87 3.00 11.12
C LEU A 78 -24.73 3.82 10.49
N ASN A 79 -23.57 3.87 11.11
CA ASN A 79 -22.38 4.48 10.55
C ASN A 79 -21.50 3.36 9.98
N LEU A 80 -21.53 3.22 8.68
CA LEU A 80 -20.66 2.30 7.93
C LEU A 80 -19.32 2.96 7.70
N MET A 81 -18.25 2.25 8.00
CA MET A 81 -16.87 2.57 7.59
C MET A 81 -16.41 1.50 6.59
N ASP A 82 -16.27 1.88 5.32
CA ASP A 82 -15.72 0.99 4.30
C ASP A 82 -14.19 0.99 4.40
N THR A 83 -13.59 -0.20 4.57
CA THR A 83 -12.17 -0.36 4.86
C THR A 83 -11.44 -0.99 3.68
N PRO A 84 -10.17 -0.62 3.41
CA PRO A 84 -9.35 -1.37 2.47
C PRO A 84 -9.23 -2.85 2.84
N GLY A 85 -9.06 -3.71 1.83
CA GLY A 85 -8.87 -5.16 2.06
C GLY A 85 -7.41 -5.62 1.97
N HIS A 86 -6.49 -4.79 1.45
CA HIS A 86 -5.12 -5.17 1.16
C HIS A 86 -4.15 -4.87 2.32
N VAL A 87 -3.15 -5.73 2.51
CA VAL A 87 -2.16 -5.62 3.61
C VAL A 87 -1.42 -4.28 3.63
N ASP A 88 -1.09 -3.72 2.46
CA ASP A 88 -0.39 -2.44 2.36
C ASP A 88 -1.19 -1.29 3.01
N PHE A 89 -2.51 -1.46 3.18
CA PHE A 89 -3.39 -0.49 3.83
C PHE A 89 -3.80 -0.89 5.25
N ALA A 90 -3.05 -1.81 5.90
CA ALA A 90 -3.33 -2.24 7.27
C ALA A 90 -3.44 -1.07 8.26
N TYR A 91 -2.71 0.03 8.01
CA TYR A 91 -2.80 1.26 8.80
C TYR A 91 -4.18 1.95 8.66
N GLU A 92 -4.73 2.01 7.44
CA GLU A 92 -6.09 2.52 7.18
C GLU A 92 -7.15 1.63 7.85
N VAL A 93 -6.98 0.30 7.77
CA VAL A 93 -7.86 -0.68 8.43
C VAL A 93 -7.86 -0.44 9.93
N SER A 94 -6.69 -0.36 10.57
CA SER A 94 -6.53 -0.14 12.00
C SER A 94 -7.25 1.13 12.49
N ARG A 95 -7.15 2.24 11.74
CA ARG A 95 -7.84 3.50 12.07
C ARG A 95 -9.35 3.38 11.96
N SER A 96 -9.82 2.72 10.92
CA SER A 96 -11.25 2.50 10.68
C SER A 96 -11.86 1.62 11.76
N LEU A 97 -11.16 0.55 12.16
CA LEU A 97 -11.57 -0.30 13.27
C LEU A 97 -11.64 0.47 14.58
N ALA A 98 -10.67 1.32 14.92
CA ALA A 98 -10.70 2.12 16.16
C ALA A 98 -11.89 3.09 16.24
N ALA A 99 -12.51 3.41 15.10
CA ALA A 99 -13.70 4.26 15.05
C ALA A 99 -15.02 3.46 15.20
N CYS A 100 -15.00 2.14 15.21
CA CYS A 100 -16.17 1.26 15.21
C CYS A 100 -16.25 0.39 16.49
N GLU A 101 -17.42 -0.19 16.75
CA GLU A 101 -17.67 -1.18 17.81
C GLU A 101 -17.80 -2.59 17.26
N GLY A 102 -17.92 -2.77 15.95
CA GLY A 102 -18.04 -4.09 15.34
C GLY A 102 -17.71 -4.13 13.87
N SER A 103 -17.65 -5.35 13.33
CA SER A 103 -17.29 -5.58 11.93
C SER A 103 -18.19 -6.63 11.29
N LEU A 104 -18.56 -6.41 10.03
CA LEU A 104 -19.08 -7.45 9.16
C LEU A 104 -17.92 -8.21 8.55
N LEU A 105 -17.81 -9.48 8.81
CA LEU A 105 -16.85 -10.38 8.17
C LEU A 105 -17.49 -10.99 6.92
N VAL A 106 -17.13 -10.47 5.74
CA VAL A 106 -17.69 -10.96 4.47
C VAL A 106 -16.78 -12.00 3.85
N VAL A 107 -17.31 -13.21 3.68
CA VAL A 107 -16.61 -14.35 3.10
C VAL A 107 -17.37 -14.85 1.88
N ASP A 108 -16.67 -15.09 0.78
CA ASP A 108 -17.23 -15.72 -0.42
C ASP A 108 -17.58 -17.18 -0.15
N ALA A 109 -18.84 -17.55 -0.29
CA ALA A 109 -19.34 -18.90 -0.04
C ALA A 109 -18.74 -19.97 -0.99
N SER A 110 -18.14 -19.56 -2.11
CA SER A 110 -17.48 -20.46 -3.06
C SER A 110 -15.99 -20.64 -2.76
N GLN A 111 -15.30 -19.56 -2.36
CA GLN A 111 -13.85 -19.57 -2.12
C GLN A 111 -13.51 -19.93 -0.66
N GLY A 112 -14.26 -19.41 0.30
CA GLY A 112 -14.03 -19.60 1.73
C GLY A 112 -13.05 -18.59 2.31
N VAL A 113 -12.41 -18.96 3.44
CA VAL A 113 -11.47 -18.10 4.16
C VAL A 113 -10.15 -17.98 3.39
N GLU A 114 -9.64 -16.76 3.29
CA GLU A 114 -8.39 -16.39 2.62
C GLU A 114 -7.40 -15.73 3.59
N ALA A 115 -6.11 -15.64 3.25
CA ALA A 115 -5.07 -15.13 4.15
C ALA A 115 -5.35 -13.71 4.66
N GLN A 116 -5.79 -12.80 3.79
CA GLN A 116 -6.14 -11.43 4.17
C GLN A 116 -7.38 -11.37 5.08
N THR A 117 -8.31 -12.33 4.95
CA THR A 117 -9.45 -12.46 5.85
C THR A 117 -8.97 -12.65 7.27
N LEU A 118 -8.01 -13.56 7.48
CA LEU A 118 -7.43 -13.84 8.80
C LEU A 118 -6.77 -12.62 9.41
N ALA A 119 -5.91 -11.92 8.65
CA ALA A 119 -5.20 -10.74 9.14
C ALA A 119 -6.17 -9.64 9.59
N ASN A 120 -7.18 -9.33 8.77
CA ASN A 120 -8.17 -8.30 9.09
C ASN A 120 -9.05 -8.69 10.28
N VAL A 121 -9.42 -9.96 10.40
CA VAL A 121 -10.20 -10.45 11.55
C VAL A 121 -9.41 -10.37 12.85
N TYR A 122 -8.13 -10.75 12.85
CA TYR A 122 -7.30 -10.62 14.06
C TYR A 122 -7.14 -9.16 14.49
N GLN A 123 -6.99 -8.23 13.54
CA GLN A 123 -6.98 -6.79 13.88
C GLN A 123 -8.32 -6.35 14.50
N ALA A 124 -9.46 -6.87 14.02
CA ALA A 124 -10.77 -6.56 14.59
C ALA A 124 -10.95 -7.16 15.99
N ILE A 125 -10.43 -8.38 16.22
CA ILE A 125 -10.43 -9.03 17.54
C ILE A 125 -9.57 -8.22 18.53
N ASP A 126 -8.37 -7.82 18.11
CA ASP A 126 -7.47 -6.99 18.92
C ASP A 126 -8.08 -5.61 19.26
N ALA A 127 -8.92 -5.09 18.36
CA ALA A 127 -9.71 -3.88 18.58
C ALA A 127 -10.98 -4.12 19.42
N HIS A 128 -11.20 -5.35 19.90
CA HIS A 128 -12.37 -5.77 20.69
C HIS A 128 -13.71 -5.60 19.97
N HIS A 129 -13.74 -5.83 18.65
CA HIS A 129 -14.96 -5.77 17.86
C HIS A 129 -15.86 -6.99 18.08
N GLU A 130 -17.15 -6.75 18.10
CA GLU A 130 -18.12 -7.81 17.81
C GLU A 130 -18.11 -8.09 16.30
N ILE A 131 -17.92 -9.37 15.93
CA ILE A 131 -17.79 -9.77 14.53
C ILE A 131 -19.04 -10.52 14.10
N VAL A 132 -19.68 -10.04 13.04
CA VAL A 132 -20.84 -10.67 12.42
C VAL A 132 -20.44 -11.33 11.11
N PRO A 133 -20.38 -12.69 11.04
CA PRO A 133 -20.05 -13.39 9.81
C PRO A 133 -21.18 -13.25 8.77
N VAL A 134 -20.79 -12.99 7.52
CA VAL A 134 -21.68 -12.87 6.35
C VAL A 134 -21.12 -13.70 5.22
N LEU A 135 -21.88 -14.69 4.75
CA LEU A 135 -21.51 -15.51 3.60
C LEU A 135 -22.13 -14.93 2.34
N ASN A 136 -21.28 -14.40 1.46
CA ASN A 136 -21.70 -13.76 0.23
C ASN A 136 -21.59 -14.70 -0.98
N LYS A 137 -22.23 -14.32 -2.08
CA LYS A 137 -22.26 -15.05 -3.35
C LYS A 137 -22.92 -16.44 -3.28
N ILE A 138 -23.92 -16.60 -2.43
CA ILE A 138 -24.70 -17.85 -2.33
C ILE A 138 -25.46 -18.22 -3.61
N ASP A 139 -25.56 -17.27 -4.55
CA ASP A 139 -26.15 -17.46 -5.88
C ASP A 139 -25.25 -18.25 -6.84
N LEU A 140 -23.97 -18.43 -6.53
CA LEU A 140 -23.04 -19.17 -7.37
C LEU A 140 -23.23 -20.70 -7.22
N PRO A 141 -23.13 -21.46 -8.34
CA PRO A 141 -23.26 -22.92 -8.29
C PRO A 141 -22.21 -23.62 -7.42
N ALA A 142 -21.04 -22.98 -7.21
CA ALA A 142 -19.96 -23.49 -6.39
C ALA A 142 -20.06 -23.06 -4.91
N ALA A 143 -21.12 -22.34 -4.52
CA ALA A 143 -21.30 -21.91 -3.14
C ALA A 143 -21.58 -23.10 -2.22
N ASP A 144 -20.85 -23.15 -1.10
CA ASP A 144 -20.96 -24.20 -0.08
C ASP A 144 -20.92 -23.54 1.32
N ALA A 145 -22.07 -23.01 1.73
CA ALA A 145 -22.20 -22.29 3.00
C ALA A 145 -21.85 -23.16 4.23
N PRO A 146 -22.30 -24.43 4.35
CA PRO A 146 -21.92 -25.29 5.48
C PRO A 146 -20.39 -25.44 5.60
N ARG A 147 -19.70 -25.70 4.51
CA ARG A 147 -18.24 -25.83 4.47
C ARG A 147 -17.54 -24.54 4.93
N VAL A 148 -18.01 -23.39 4.46
CA VAL A 148 -17.38 -22.10 4.79
C VAL A 148 -17.65 -21.70 6.24
N LYS A 149 -18.84 -21.99 6.80
CA LYS A 149 -19.11 -21.84 8.24
C LYS A 149 -18.11 -22.63 9.08
N GLN A 150 -17.92 -23.91 8.75
CA GLN A 150 -16.95 -24.75 9.44
C GLN A 150 -15.51 -24.21 9.32
N GLN A 151 -15.13 -23.68 8.15
CA GLN A 151 -13.82 -23.04 7.99
C GLN A 151 -13.64 -21.82 8.89
N ILE A 152 -14.65 -20.98 9.03
CA ILE A 152 -14.60 -19.81 9.91
C ILE A 152 -14.39 -20.26 11.36
N GLU A 153 -15.11 -21.28 11.81
CA GLU A 153 -14.99 -21.83 13.17
C GLU A 153 -13.61 -22.47 13.40
N ASP A 154 -13.14 -23.31 12.46
CA ASP A 154 -11.89 -24.07 12.62
C ASP A 154 -10.64 -23.19 12.52
N VAL A 155 -10.66 -22.16 11.66
CA VAL A 155 -9.47 -21.36 11.33
C VAL A 155 -9.42 -20.05 12.12
N ILE A 156 -10.57 -19.41 12.30
CA ILE A 156 -10.66 -18.12 12.97
C ILE A 156 -11.05 -18.29 14.45
N GLY A 157 -11.83 -19.33 14.76
CA GLY A 157 -12.32 -19.58 16.10
C GLY A 157 -13.56 -18.74 16.47
N ILE A 158 -14.30 -18.24 15.48
CA ILE A 158 -15.53 -17.47 15.67
C ILE A 158 -16.73 -18.34 15.32
N ASP A 159 -17.77 -18.35 16.17
CA ASP A 159 -19.03 -19.04 15.87
C ASP A 159 -19.67 -18.47 14.59
N ALA A 160 -19.82 -19.32 13.59
CA ALA A 160 -20.41 -18.99 12.31
C ALA A 160 -21.76 -19.72 12.08
N SER A 161 -22.30 -20.42 13.07
CA SER A 161 -23.58 -21.13 12.97
C SER A 161 -24.71 -20.23 12.48
N ASP A 162 -24.75 -19.01 13.01
CA ASP A 162 -25.72 -17.95 12.71
C ASP A 162 -25.23 -16.96 11.61
N ALA A 163 -24.24 -17.33 10.80
CA ALA A 163 -23.75 -16.48 9.71
C ALA A 163 -24.88 -16.14 8.73
N VAL A 164 -24.95 -14.86 8.34
CA VAL A 164 -25.99 -14.39 7.41
C VAL A 164 -25.61 -14.75 5.98
N GLU A 165 -26.42 -15.55 5.33
CA GLU A 165 -26.20 -15.99 3.95
C GLU A 165 -26.86 -15.02 2.97
N ILE A 166 -26.07 -14.43 2.04
CA ILE A 166 -26.50 -13.37 1.15
C ILE A 166 -25.99 -13.54 -0.29
N SER A 167 -26.62 -12.84 -1.20
CA SER A 167 -26.02 -12.44 -2.47
C SER A 167 -26.11 -10.94 -2.62
N ALA A 168 -24.98 -10.25 -2.43
CA ALA A 168 -24.89 -8.82 -2.63
C ALA A 168 -25.20 -8.44 -4.09
N LYS A 169 -24.78 -9.26 -5.07
CA LYS A 169 -25.05 -9.05 -6.50
C LYS A 169 -26.55 -9.05 -6.81
N THR A 170 -27.29 -10.02 -6.32
CA THR A 170 -28.71 -10.18 -6.61
C THR A 170 -29.63 -9.50 -5.58
N GLY A 171 -29.08 -9.03 -4.46
CA GLY A 171 -29.82 -8.39 -3.37
C GLY A 171 -30.51 -9.37 -2.41
N ILE A 172 -30.17 -10.66 -2.47
CA ILE A 172 -30.77 -11.67 -1.57
C ILE A 172 -30.35 -11.42 -0.14
N ASN A 173 -31.32 -11.37 0.77
CA ASN A 173 -31.19 -11.32 2.24
C ASN A 173 -30.33 -10.15 2.79
N ILE A 174 -30.32 -8.99 2.12
CA ILE A 174 -29.62 -7.79 2.60
C ILE A 174 -30.25 -7.26 3.89
N GLU A 175 -31.59 -7.34 4.02
CA GLU A 175 -32.30 -6.99 5.26
C GLU A 175 -31.83 -7.85 6.44
N GLY A 176 -31.52 -9.13 6.22
CA GLY A 176 -30.95 -10.01 7.25
C GLY A 176 -29.63 -9.51 7.82
N VAL A 177 -28.77 -8.89 6.98
CA VAL A 177 -27.54 -8.24 7.46
C VAL A 177 -27.85 -7.03 8.33
N LEU A 178 -28.79 -6.16 7.91
CA LEU A 178 -29.18 -4.97 8.67
C LEU A 178 -29.79 -5.35 10.04
N GLU A 179 -30.64 -6.37 10.10
CA GLU A 179 -31.17 -6.88 11.36
C GLU A 179 -30.08 -7.49 12.25
N ALA A 180 -29.12 -8.21 11.68
CA ALA A 180 -27.98 -8.73 12.43
C ALA A 180 -27.13 -7.61 13.02
N LEU A 181 -26.90 -6.51 12.27
CA LEU A 181 -26.19 -5.34 12.76
C LEU A 181 -26.87 -4.71 13.99
N VAL A 182 -28.17 -4.47 13.94
CA VAL A 182 -28.88 -3.81 15.06
C VAL A 182 -29.04 -4.72 16.28
N THR A 183 -29.13 -6.04 16.08
CA THR A 183 -29.35 -6.99 17.18
C THR A 183 -28.07 -7.50 17.82
N ARG A 184 -26.99 -7.68 17.07
CA ARG A 184 -25.73 -8.27 17.55
C ARG A 184 -24.69 -7.23 17.93
N LEU A 185 -24.56 -6.13 17.19
CA LEU A 185 -23.54 -5.13 17.51
C LEU A 185 -23.91 -4.33 18.76
N PRO A 186 -22.93 -4.07 19.65
CA PRO A 186 -23.17 -3.20 20.80
C PRO A 186 -23.30 -1.73 20.38
N PRO A 187 -24.07 -0.95 21.12
CA PRO A 187 -24.08 0.50 20.93
C PRO A 187 -22.76 1.11 21.39
N PRO A 188 -22.39 2.29 20.88
CA PRO A 188 -21.20 3.01 21.33
C PRO A 188 -21.36 3.42 22.80
N LYS A 189 -20.23 3.56 23.50
CA LYS A 189 -20.16 4.07 24.86
C LYS A 189 -19.76 5.55 24.82
N GLY A 190 -20.31 6.38 25.72
CA GLY A 190 -19.94 7.77 25.83
C GLY A 190 -20.83 8.52 26.81
N ASN A 191 -20.42 9.75 27.19
CA ASN A 191 -21.14 10.62 28.10
C ASN A 191 -21.28 12.02 27.51
N GLU A 192 -22.50 12.43 27.20
CA GLU A 192 -22.81 13.74 26.63
C GLU A 192 -22.43 14.93 27.55
N LYS A 193 -22.43 14.72 28.88
CA LYS A 193 -22.14 15.74 29.86
C LYS A 193 -20.66 15.86 30.24
N ALA A 194 -19.81 14.99 29.72
CA ALA A 194 -18.37 15.08 29.95
C ALA A 194 -17.72 16.11 29.03
N GLU A 195 -16.44 16.42 29.30
CA GLU A 195 -15.65 17.25 28.42
C GLU A 195 -15.56 16.62 27.04
N LEU A 196 -15.45 17.47 26.00
CA LEU A 196 -15.35 17.01 24.62
C LEU A 196 -14.07 16.19 24.42
N GLN A 197 -14.23 14.96 23.96
CA GLN A 197 -13.20 14.10 23.44
C GLN A 197 -13.67 13.51 22.10
N ALA A 198 -13.10 13.99 21.01
CA ALA A 198 -13.35 13.44 19.68
C ALA A 198 -12.03 12.92 19.08
N LEU A 199 -12.07 11.70 18.58
CA LEU A 199 -10.93 11.08 17.88
C LEU A 199 -10.84 11.62 16.46
N LEU A 200 -9.68 12.12 16.06
CA LEU A 200 -9.37 12.45 14.68
C LEU A 200 -9.04 11.15 13.94
N VAL A 201 -9.99 10.65 13.15
CA VAL A 201 -9.89 9.36 12.46
C VAL A 201 -9.08 9.49 11.18
N ASP A 202 -9.37 10.53 10.39
CA ASP A 202 -8.69 10.82 9.13
C ASP A 202 -8.75 12.30 8.80
N SER A 203 -7.90 12.76 7.88
CA SER A 203 -7.94 14.13 7.35
C SER A 203 -7.53 14.16 5.88
N TRP A 204 -8.11 15.10 5.12
CA TRP A 204 -7.73 15.34 3.73
C TRP A 204 -7.90 16.79 3.36
N TYR A 205 -7.28 17.17 2.26
CA TYR A 205 -7.41 18.51 1.72
C TYR A 205 -8.43 18.52 0.59
N ASP A 206 -9.43 19.38 0.73
CA ASP A 206 -10.41 19.70 -0.29
C ASP A 206 -10.12 21.09 -0.88
N GLN A 207 -10.19 21.25 -2.20
CA GLN A 207 -9.85 22.50 -2.87
C GLN A 207 -10.78 23.67 -2.50
N TYR A 208 -12.01 23.37 -2.08
CA TYR A 208 -13.04 24.36 -1.72
C TYR A 208 -13.21 24.55 -0.21
N LEU A 209 -13.07 23.46 0.54
CA LEU A 209 -13.31 23.44 1.99
C LEU A 209 -12.03 23.55 2.82
N GLY A 210 -10.87 23.47 2.20
CA GLY A 210 -9.58 23.38 2.91
C GLY A 210 -9.38 22.00 3.56
N VAL A 211 -8.82 21.98 4.77
CA VAL A 211 -8.64 20.73 5.51
C VAL A 211 -9.96 20.25 6.08
N VAL A 212 -10.40 19.08 5.66
CA VAL A 212 -11.56 18.36 6.17
C VAL A 212 -11.07 17.26 7.11
N ILE A 213 -11.64 17.17 8.29
CA ILE A 213 -11.27 16.19 9.31
C ILE A 213 -12.46 15.27 9.57
N LEU A 214 -12.26 13.97 9.46
CA LEU A 214 -13.19 12.94 9.91
C LEU A 214 -13.02 12.73 11.40
N VAL A 215 -14.10 12.89 12.16
CA VAL A 215 -14.09 12.77 13.61
C VAL A 215 -15.07 11.72 14.11
N ARG A 216 -14.68 11.04 15.19
CA ARG A 216 -15.56 10.22 16.01
C ARG A 216 -15.68 10.83 17.40
N VAL A 217 -16.85 11.30 17.79
CA VAL A 217 -17.09 11.82 19.15
C VAL A 217 -17.18 10.65 20.13
N LYS A 218 -16.33 10.65 21.16
CA LYS A 218 -16.36 9.67 22.27
C LYS A 218 -17.11 10.20 23.46
N ASN A 219 -16.83 11.43 23.90
CA ASN A 219 -17.50 12.10 25.01
C ASN A 219 -17.79 13.56 24.67
N GLY A 220 -18.75 14.16 25.38
CA GLY A 220 -19.16 15.55 25.16
C GLY A 220 -19.93 15.76 23.86
N VAL A 221 -20.10 17.00 23.47
CA VAL A 221 -20.79 17.39 22.23
C VAL A 221 -19.93 18.36 21.44
N LEU A 222 -19.75 18.07 20.19
CA LEU A 222 -19.04 18.92 19.23
C LEU A 222 -20.04 19.77 18.48
N LYS A 223 -19.85 21.12 18.47
CA LYS A 223 -20.79 22.07 17.89
C LYS A 223 -20.16 22.96 16.82
N LYS A 224 -20.97 23.38 15.88
CA LYS A 224 -20.57 24.40 14.91
C LYS A 224 -20.25 25.71 15.63
N GLY A 225 -19.17 26.38 15.25
CA GLY A 225 -18.68 27.62 15.87
C GLY A 225 -17.93 27.44 17.19
N GLN A 226 -17.83 26.20 17.72
CA GLN A 226 -17.04 25.91 18.91
C GLN A 226 -15.55 26.06 18.60
N LYS A 227 -14.79 26.61 19.54
CA LYS A 227 -13.34 26.66 19.44
C LYS A 227 -12.76 25.35 19.99
N ILE A 228 -12.16 24.57 19.13
CA ILE A 228 -11.54 23.26 19.44
C ILE A 228 -10.04 23.39 19.58
N ARG A 229 -9.43 22.46 20.32
CA ARG A 229 -7.99 22.33 20.49
C ARG A 229 -7.55 20.91 20.14
N MET A 230 -6.47 20.79 19.35
CA MET A 230 -5.75 19.55 19.12
C MET A 230 -4.86 19.26 20.33
N MET A 231 -5.00 18.12 20.98
CA MET A 231 -4.28 17.85 22.24
C MET A 231 -2.79 17.60 22.02
N SER A 232 -2.38 17.01 20.88
CA SER A 232 -0.98 16.72 20.59
C SER A 232 -0.16 17.95 20.23
N THR A 233 -0.72 18.88 19.45
CA THR A 233 -0.03 20.08 18.96
C THR A 233 -0.35 21.34 19.76
N GLY A 234 -1.45 21.33 20.51
CA GLY A 234 -1.98 22.50 21.20
C GLY A 234 -2.64 23.54 20.27
N ALA A 235 -2.68 23.28 18.97
CA ALA A 235 -3.28 24.18 17.98
C ALA A 235 -4.79 24.32 18.21
N ALA A 236 -5.28 25.55 18.19
CA ALA A 236 -6.70 25.83 18.46
C ALA A 236 -7.36 26.53 17.28
N HIS A 237 -8.50 25.99 16.84
CA HIS A 237 -9.20 26.44 15.64
C HIS A 237 -10.72 26.54 15.89
N PRO A 238 -11.44 27.50 15.27
CA PRO A 238 -12.88 27.50 15.28
C PRO A 238 -13.45 26.49 14.30
N VAL A 239 -14.48 25.75 14.68
CA VAL A 239 -15.23 24.86 13.77
C VAL A 239 -16.08 25.70 12.84
N GLU A 240 -15.76 25.77 11.57
CA GLU A 240 -16.51 26.53 10.56
C GLU A 240 -17.73 25.75 10.06
N GLN A 241 -17.51 24.50 9.71
CA GLN A 241 -18.56 23.58 9.28
C GLN A 241 -18.49 22.28 10.08
N LEU A 242 -19.66 21.71 10.30
CA LEU A 242 -19.86 20.43 10.95
C LEU A 242 -20.89 19.66 10.13
N GLY A 243 -20.68 18.39 9.88
CA GLY A 243 -21.63 17.62 9.09
C GLY A 243 -21.38 16.12 9.13
N VAL A 244 -22.19 15.39 8.37
CA VAL A 244 -22.17 13.94 8.22
C VAL A 244 -22.19 13.57 6.75
N PHE A 245 -21.76 12.34 6.42
CA PHE A 245 -21.81 11.79 5.06
C PHE A 245 -23.05 10.90 4.91
N THR A 246 -23.96 11.24 3.97
CA THR A 246 -25.24 10.52 3.73
C THR A 246 -25.52 10.21 2.25
N PRO A 247 -24.74 9.55 1.44
CA PRO A 247 -23.30 9.56 1.19
C PRO A 247 -22.72 10.94 0.87
N LYS A 248 -23.55 11.89 0.45
CA LYS A 248 -23.15 13.30 0.23
C LYS A 248 -22.97 14.02 1.57
N MET A 249 -22.10 14.99 1.60
CA MET A 249 -21.91 15.85 2.75
C MET A 249 -23.22 16.56 3.12
N ARG A 250 -23.65 16.40 4.36
CA ARG A 250 -24.83 17.08 4.91
C ARG A 250 -24.45 17.84 6.18
N PRO A 251 -24.63 19.16 6.24
CA PRO A 251 -24.34 19.94 7.44
C PRO A 251 -25.27 19.57 8.58
N VAL A 252 -24.72 19.58 9.80
CA VAL A 252 -25.44 19.43 11.07
C VAL A 252 -24.95 20.50 12.05
N ASP A 253 -25.72 20.79 13.10
CA ASP A 253 -25.34 21.82 14.09
C ASP A 253 -24.48 21.24 15.22
N GLU A 254 -24.66 19.95 15.55
CA GLU A 254 -23.91 19.26 16.60
C GLU A 254 -23.74 17.78 16.31
N LEU A 255 -22.68 17.18 16.90
CA LEU A 255 -22.41 15.73 16.96
C LEU A 255 -22.26 15.34 18.43
N GLY A 256 -23.06 14.37 18.87
CA GLY A 256 -23.01 13.78 20.20
C GLY A 256 -22.09 12.58 20.32
N PRO A 257 -21.95 11.99 21.52
CA PRO A 257 -21.17 10.78 21.72
C PRO A 257 -21.62 9.65 20.81
N GLY A 258 -20.67 8.88 20.30
CA GLY A 258 -20.94 7.78 19.39
C GLY A 258 -21.13 8.18 17.93
N GLU A 259 -21.35 9.44 17.63
CA GLU A 259 -21.56 9.89 16.25
C GLU A 259 -20.25 10.13 15.51
N MET A 260 -20.29 9.84 14.20
CA MET A 260 -19.23 10.15 13.25
C MET A 260 -19.64 11.28 12.33
N GLY A 261 -18.69 12.13 11.98
CA GLY A 261 -18.94 13.23 11.06
C GLY A 261 -17.65 13.91 10.62
N TYR A 262 -17.79 15.00 9.89
CA TYR A 262 -16.66 15.81 9.45
C TYR A 262 -16.73 17.21 10.04
N ILE A 263 -15.55 17.81 10.19
CA ILE A 263 -15.41 19.23 10.50
C ILE A 263 -14.48 19.90 9.49
N THR A 264 -14.69 21.20 9.27
CA THR A 264 -13.71 22.11 8.70
C THR A 264 -13.42 23.21 9.72
N ALA A 265 -12.16 23.60 9.88
CA ALA A 265 -11.75 24.43 11.00
C ALA A 265 -10.66 25.45 10.63
N ALA A 266 -10.71 26.07 9.44
CA ALA A 266 -9.75 27.06 8.95
C ALA A 266 -8.27 26.67 9.16
N ILE A 267 -7.96 25.39 9.12
CA ILE A 267 -6.62 24.86 9.33
C ILE A 267 -5.82 25.05 8.05
N LYS A 268 -4.74 25.81 8.15
CA LYS A 268 -3.87 26.12 6.99
C LYS A 268 -2.74 25.13 6.82
N THR A 269 -2.37 24.44 7.88
CA THR A 269 -1.22 23.56 7.93
C THR A 269 -1.68 22.17 8.38
N VAL A 270 -1.53 21.16 7.54
CA VAL A 270 -1.90 19.77 7.89
C VAL A 270 -1.04 19.23 9.05
N ALA A 271 0.16 19.75 9.22
CA ALA A 271 0.99 19.43 10.39
C ALA A 271 0.32 19.72 11.75
N ASP A 272 -0.74 20.55 11.77
CA ASP A 272 -1.53 20.82 12.97
C ASP A 272 -2.58 19.72 13.25
N CYS A 273 -2.80 18.79 12.32
CA CYS A 273 -3.82 17.74 12.38
C CYS A 273 -3.18 16.35 12.27
N ASN A 274 -2.67 15.86 13.37
CA ASN A 274 -2.14 14.49 13.39
C ASN A 274 -3.28 13.48 13.47
N VAL A 275 -3.32 12.54 12.53
CA VAL A 275 -4.29 11.45 12.57
C VAL A 275 -4.09 10.63 13.84
N GLY A 276 -5.19 10.36 14.56
CA GLY A 276 -5.16 9.73 15.88
C GLY A 276 -5.10 10.72 17.05
N ASP A 277 -5.04 12.03 16.78
CA ASP A 277 -5.08 13.05 17.84
C ASP A 277 -6.48 13.12 18.48
N THR A 278 -6.51 13.70 19.67
CA THR A 278 -7.74 13.99 20.39
C THR A 278 -8.10 15.47 20.22
N ILE A 279 -9.32 15.70 19.78
CA ILE A 279 -9.92 17.02 19.67
C ILE A 279 -10.73 17.26 20.93
N THR A 280 -10.47 18.41 21.59
CA THR A 280 -11.17 18.83 22.80
C THR A 280 -11.67 20.27 22.69
N ASP A 281 -12.51 20.73 23.65
CA ASP A 281 -12.91 22.12 23.73
C ASP A 281 -11.76 23.00 24.22
N ASP A 282 -11.51 24.15 23.59
CA ASP A 282 -10.40 25.04 23.96
C ASP A 282 -10.61 25.70 25.34
N ARG A 283 -11.87 25.89 25.77
CA ARG A 283 -12.23 26.54 27.05
C ARG A 283 -12.30 25.56 28.22
N ALA A 284 -12.71 24.31 27.93
CA ALA A 284 -12.84 23.24 28.91
C ALA A 284 -12.19 21.96 28.33
N PRO A 285 -10.86 21.92 28.29
CA PRO A 285 -10.14 20.78 27.68
C PRO A 285 -10.26 19.54 28.56
N ALA A 286 -10.42 18.38 27.94
CA ALA A 286 -10.37 17.11 28.62
C ALA A 286 -8.96 16.88 29.24
N ALA A 287 -8.95 16.21 30.39
CA ALA A 287 -7.72 15.97 31.13
C ALA A 287 -6.80 14.95 30.44
N GLU A 288 -7.37 13.97 29.75
CA GLU A 288 -6.63 12.87 29.12
C GLU A 288 -6.96 12.78 27.62
N ALA A 289 -5.94 12.47 26.81
CA ALA A 289 -6.13 12.18 25.40
C ALA A 289 -6.67 10.75 25.21
N LEU A 290 -7.43 10.54 24.14
CA LEU A 290 -7.82 9.19 23.72
C LEU A 290 -6.56 8.42 23.25
N PRO A 291 -6.57 7.09 23.32
CA PRO A 291 -5.53 6.30 22.67
C PRO A 291 -5.44 6.68 21.18
N GLY A 292 -4.28 7.17 20.77
CA GLY A 292 -4.02 7.54 19.40
C GLY A 292 -3.61 6.31 18.56
N PHE A 293 -3.22 6.57 17.31
CA PHE A 293 -2.69 5.53 16.43
C PHE A 293 -1.18 5.47 16.50
N LYS A 294 -0.63 4.28 16.34
CA LYS A 294 0.80 4.13 16.12
C LYS A 294 1.16 4.77 14.77
N PRO A 295 2.25 5.55 14.66
CA PRO A 295 2.64 6.11 13.38
C PRO A 295 2.93 4.98 12.38
N SER A 296 2.55 5.21 11.13
CA SER A 296 2.90 4.30 10.03
C SER A 296 4.40 4.38 9.77
N ILE A 297 5.04 3.23 9.61
CA ILE A 297 6.47 3.14 9.29
C ILE A 297 6.58 2.64 7.86
N PRO A 298 7.16 3.43 6.94
CA PRO A 298 7.40 2.98 5.58
C PRO A 298 8.34 1.77 5.56
N VAL A 299 8.00 0.78 4.76
CA VAL A 299 8.78 -0.46 4.63
C VAL A 299 9.45 -0.60 3.28
N VAL A 300 8.93 0.07 2.27
CA VAL A 300 9.47 0.12 0.91
C VAL A 300 9.87 1.54 0.57
N TRP A 301 11.08 1.71 0.06
CA TRP A 301 11.60 3.01 -0.34
C TRP A 301 12.04 2.99 -1.79
N CYS A 302 11.72 4.04 -2.55
CA CYS A 302 12.32 4.26 -3.87
C CYS A 302 12.52 5.75 -4.14
N GLY A 303 13.45 6.06 -5.04
CA GLY A 303 13.61 7.41 -5.56
C GLY A 303 12.61 7.68 -6.68
N LEU A 304 11.95 8.83 -6.65
CA LEU A 304 11.09 9.34 -7.72
C LEU A 304 11.74 10.57 -8.36
N PHE A 305 12.04 10.48 -9.63
CA PHE A 305 12.71 11.54 -10.39
C PHE A 305 11.85 11.97 -11.57
N PRO A 306 11.70 13.28 -11.84
CA PRO A 306 10.99 13.72 -13.02
C PRO A 306 11.81 13.40 -14.27
N VAL A 307 11.13 13.04 -15.36
CA VAL A 307 11.78 12.84 -16.67
C VAL A 307 12.36 14.15 -17.20
N ASP A 308 11.60 15.22 -17.04
CA ASP A 308 12.03 16.57 -17.35
C ASP A 308 12.50 17.28 -16.07
N ALA A 309 13.71 17.80 -16.07
CA ALA A 309 14.29 18.48 -14.91
C ALA A 309 13.48 19.72 -14.49
N ASP A 310 12.77 20.37 -15.41
CA ASP A 310 11.92 21.52 -15.15
C ASP A 310 10.68 21.16 -14.31
N ASP A 311 10.28 19.89 -14.28
CA ASP A 311 9.16 19.40 -13.49
C ASP A 311 9.51 19.15 -12.01
N PHE A 312 10.74 19.40 -11.54
CA PHE A 312 11.14 19.15 -10.15
C PHE A 312 10.28 19.91 -9.13
N GLU A 313 10.04 21.20 -9.36
CA GLU A 313 9.20 22.02 -8.48
C GLU A 313 7.74 21.52 -8.48
N LYS A 314 7.22 21.16 -9.65
CA LYS A 314 5.89 20.58 -9.80
C LYS A 314 5.77 19.24 -9.05
N LEU A 315 6.81 18.40 -9.10
CA LEU A 315 6.86 17.15 -8.34
C LEU A 315 6.85 17.43 -6.83
N ARG A 316 7.67 18.38 -6.35
CA ARG A 316 7.69 18.78 -4.93
C ARG A 316 6.31 19.18 -4.44
N ASP A 317 5.63 20.06 -5.17
CA ASP A 317 4.31 20.57 -4.80
C ASP A 317 3.24 19.46 -4.86
N SER A 318 3.35 18.55 -5.82
CA SER A 318 2.45 17.39 -5.96
C SER A 318 2.62 16.39 -4.82
N LEU A 319 3.86 16.07 -4.42
CA LEU A 319 4.15 15.23 -3.27
C LEU A 319 3.63 15.85 -1.97
N ALA A 320 3.78 17.16 -1.79
CA ALA A 320 3.22 17.86 -0.65
C ALA A 320 1.69 17.75 -0.59
N LYS A 321 0.99 17.92 -1.73
CA LYS A 321 -0.47 17.75 -1.81
C LYS A 321 -0.89 16.31 -1.55
N LEU A 322 -0.18 15.32 -2.10
CA LEU A 322 -0.48 13.90 -1.82
C LEU A 322 -0.34 13.56 -0.34
N ARG A 323 0.72 14.03 0.32
CA ARG A 323 0.94 13.81 1.75
C ARG A 323 -0.19 14.38 2.62
N LEU A 324 -0.86 15.45 2.17
CA LEU A 324 -2.05 15.98 2.85
C LEU A 324 -3.21 14.97 2.88
N ASN A 325 -3.30 14.15 1.83
CA ASN A 325 -4.37 13.16 1.66
C ASN A 325 -3.97 11.76 2.08
N ASP A 326 -2.67 11.53 2.32
CA ASP A 326 -2.11 10.26 2.74
C ASP A 326 -0.99 10.48 3.77
N ALA A 327 -1.36 10.38 5.04
CA ALA A 327 -0.45 10.60 6.17
C ALA A 327 0.62 9.49 6.30
N SER A 328 0.45 8.35 5.62
CA SER A 328 1.40 7.23 5.64
C SER A 328 2.56 7.42 4.68
N PHE A 329 2.44 8.35 3.73
CA PHE A 329 3.43 8.64 2.72
C PHE A 329 4.53 9.58 3.26
N HIS A 330 5.79 9.18 3.07
CA HIS A 330 6.96 9.96 3.47
C HIS A 330 7.82 10.30 2.26
N TYR A 331 8.44 11.47 2.25
CA TYR A 331 9.40 11.83 1.20
C TYR A 331 10.46 12.81 1.71
N GLU A 332 11.64 12.73 1.15
CA GLU A 332 12.78 13.59 1.40
C GLU A 332 13.50 13.90 0.08
N ALA A 333 14.19 15.04 0.01
CA ALA A 333 14.91 15.40 -1.19
C ALA A 333 16.08 14.43 -1.47
N GLU A 334 16.22 14.00 -2.71
CA GLU A 334 17.29 13.10 -3.16
C GLU A 334 17.96 13.67 -4.41
N THR A 335 19.26 13.43 -4.55
CA THR A 335 20.02 13.80 -5.75
C THR A 335 20.73 12.57 -6.29
N SER A 336 20.50 12.26 -7.56
CA SER A 336 21.19 11.20 -8.29
C SER A 336 22.14 11.78 -9.32
N ALA A 337 23.36 11.26 -9.38
CA ALA A 337 24.33 11.67 -10.42
C ALA A 337 23.83 11.34 -11.84
N ALA A 338 22.99 10.32 -11.99
CA ALA A 338 22.44 9.89 -13.27
C ALA A 338 21.10 10.57 -13.62
N LEU A 339 20.21 10.82 -12.62
CA LEU A 339 18.84 11.27 -12.83
C LEU A 339 18.59 12.73 -12.41
N GLY A 340 19.56 13.39 -11.75
CA GLY A 340 19.42 14.76 -11.27
C GLY A 340 18.70 14.86 -9.93
N PHE A 341 17.85 15.88 -9.77
CA PHE A 341 17.10 16.12 -8.54
C PHE A 341 15.78 15.38 -8.52
N GLY A 342 15.44 14.80 -7.39
CA GLY A 342 14.22 14.05 -7.16
C GLY A 342 13.91 13.92 -5.67
N PHE A 343 13.11 12.92 -5.33
CA PHE A 343 12.71 12.65 -3.95
C PHE A 343 12.83 11.16 -3.63
N ARG A 344 13.39 10.85 -2.47
CA ARG A 344 13.34 9.54 -1.86
C ARG A 344 12.01 9.41 -1.14
N CYS A 345 11.20 8.43 -1.54
CA CYS A 345 9.84 8.27 -1.05
C CYS A 345 9.69 6.93 -0.33
N GLY A 346 8.99 6.95 0.80
CA GLY A 346 8.70 5.80 1.64
C GLY A 346 7.22 5.41 1.56
N PHE A 347 6.96 4.12 1.39
CA PHE A 347 5.65 3.52 1.14
C PHE A 347 5.38 2.36 2.10
N LEU A 348 4.10 2.06 2.35
CA LEU A 348 3.67 0.94 3.19
C LEU A 348 3.90 -0.43 2.53
N GLY A 349 3.94 -0.46 1.20
CA GLY A 349 4.17 -1.65 0.39
C GLY A 349 4.24 -1.34 -1.09
N LEU A 350 4.30 -2.37 -1.93
CA LEU A 350 4.40 -2.20 -3.39
C LEU A 350 3.14 -1.65 -4.03
N LEU A 351 1.98 -2.12 -3.61
CA LEU A 351 0.71 -1.62 -4.14
C LEU A 351 0.53 -0.14 -3.80
N HIS A 352 0.94 0.27 -2.59
CA HIS A 352 0.94 1.68 -2.20
C HIS A 352 1.88 2.51 -3.11
N LEU A 353 3.09 2.00 -3.39
CA LEU A 353 4.03 2.63 -4.33
C LEU A 353 3.42 2.81 -5.72
N GLU A 354 2.83 1.76 -6.28
CA GLU A 354 2.19 1.81 -7.61
C GLU A 354 1.06 2.83 -7.67
N ILE A 355 0.21 2.86 -6.64
CA ILE A 355 -0.92 3.79 -6.55
C ILE A 355 -0.43 5.24 -6.49
N ILE A 356 0.58 5.54 -5.68
CA ILE A 356 1.14 6.89 -5.59
C ILE A 356 1.77 7.32 -6.93
N GLN A 357 2.49 6.44 -7.60
CA GLN A 357 3.04 6.73 -8.93
C GLN A 357 1.94 7.01 -9.96
N GLU A 358 0.91 6.19 -9.97
CA GLU A 358 -0.22 6.34 -10.89
C GLU A 358 -1.01 7.63 -10.61
N ARG A 359 -1.20 7.99 -9.34
CA ARG A 359 -1.81 9.26 -8.94
C ARG A 359 -0.96 10.47 -9.36
N LEU A 360 0.37 10.41 -9.17
CA LEU A 360 1.27 11.48 -9.62
C LEU A 360 1.20 11.66 -11.14
N SER A 361 1.09 10.58 -11.89
CA SER A 361 0.95 10.64 -13.34
C SER A 361 -0.41 11.17 -13.78
N ARG A 362 -1.53 10.68 -13.20
CA ARG A 362 -2.89 11.01 -13.67
C ARG A 362 -3.41 12.33 -13.11
N GLU A 363 -3.23 12.57 -11.80
CA GLU A 363 -3.81 13.75 -11.14
C GLU A 363 -2.94 15.00 -11.35
N PHE A 364 -1.62 14.82 -11.51
CA PHE A 364 -0.67 15.93 -11.61
C PHE A 364 0.08 16.00 -12.93
N ASP A 365 -0.22 15.10 -13.88
CA ASP A 365 0.43 15.07 -15.21
C ASP A 365 1.97 15.12 -15.10
N LEU A 366 2.52 14.18 -14.31
CA LEU A 366 3.96 14.03 -14.09
C LEU A 366 4.46 12.73 -14.71
N ASN A 367 5.51 12.82 -15.51
CA ASN A 367 6.24 11.67 -16.01
C ASN A 367 7.44 11.41 -15.09
N LEU A 368 7.45 10.26 -14.43
CA LEU A 368 8.42 9.95 -13.40
C LEU A 368 9.25 8.70 -13.73
N ILE A 369 10.50 8.72 -13.30
CA ILE A 369 11.39 7.57 -13.23
C ILE A 369 11.42 7.14 -11.76
N ALA A 370 11.06 5.89 -11.49
CA ALA A 370 11.26 5.29 -10.17
C ALA A 370 12.56 4.48 -10.16
N THR A 371 13.31 4.56 -9.07
CA THR A 371 14.46 3.66 -8.83
C THR A 371 13.98 2.30 -8.34
N ALA A 372 14.89 1.33 -8.21
CA ALA A 372 14.57 0.05 -7.60
C ALA A 372 13.96 0.24 -6.20
N PRO A 373 12.81 -0.38 -5.91
CA PRO A 373 12.33 -0.39 -4.54
C PRO A 373 13.34 -1.10 -3.64
N SER A 374 13.56 -0.56 -2.46
CA SER A 374 14.46 -1.13 -1.45
C SER A 374 13.77 -1.15 -0.08
N VAL A 375 14.19 -2.09 0.75
CA VAL A 375 13.77 -2.13 2.15
C VAL A 375 14.73 -1.29 3.00
N VAL A 376 14.36 -1.00 4.24
CA VAL A 376 15.25 -0.35 5.20
C VAL A 376 16.16 -1.40 5.81
N TYR A 377 17.46 -1.25 5.64
CA TYR A 377 18.48 -2.08 6.30
C TYR A 377 19.01 -1.38 7.54
N LYS A 378 19.49 -2.14 8.52
CA LYS A 378 20.24 -1.61 9.64
C LYS A 378 21.70 -1.98 9.46
N ILE A 379 22.55 -0.97 9.38
CA ILE A 379 24.00 -1.15 9.30
C ILE A 379 24.60 -0.93 10.68
N TYR A 380 25.27 -1.94 11.20
CA TYR A 380 26.06 -1.84 12.40
C TYR A 380 27.51 -1.60 12.00
N LYS A 381 28.07 -0.48 12.47
CA LYS A 381 29.44 -0.10 12.20
C LYS A 381 30.38 -0.68 13.25
N THR A 382 31.65 -0.86 12.88
CA THR A 382 32.71 -1.36 13.77
C THR A 382 32.94 -0.49 15.03
N ASN A 383 32.45 0.75 15.02
CA ASN A 383 32.47 1.65 16.19
C ASN A 383 31.26 1.48 17.12
N GLY A 384 30.33 0.55 16.81
CA GLY A 384 29.13 0.27 17.59
C GLY A 384 27.91 1.15 17.25
N GLU A 385 28.03 2.06 16.30
CA GLU A 385 26.88 2.86 15.84
C GLU A 385 25.99 2.05 14.89
N MET A 386 24.67 2.18 15.05
CA MET A 386 23.67 1.65 14.13
C MET A 386 23.11 2.80 13.27
N GLU A 387 23.10 2.59 11.96
CA GLU A 387 22.57 3.54 10.99
C GLU A 387 21.54 2.85 10.09
N PRO A 388 20.32 3.41 9.94
CA PRO A 388 19.35 2.90 8.98
C PRO A 388 19.78 3.29 7.56
N LEU A 389 19.76 2.32 6.65
CA LEU A 389 20.06 2.52 5.24
C LEU A 389 18.80 2.39 4.40
N HIS A 390 18.37 3.50 3.80
CA HIS A 390 17.22 3.56 2.92
C HIS A 390 17.62 3.51 1.43
N ASN A 391 18.79 4.04 1.10
CA ASN A 391 19.29 4.12 -0.26
C ASN A 391 20.53 3.23 -0.46
N PRO A 392 20.49 2.24 -1.36
CA PRO A 392 21.67 1.41 -1.65
C PRO A 392 22.92 2.21 -2.07
N ALA A 393 22.74 3.39 -2.68
CA ALA A 393 23.86 4.24 -3.08
C ALA A 393 24.70 4.71 -1.89
N ASP A 394 24.07 4.95 -0.74
CA ASP A 394 24.68 5.51 0.47
C ASP A 394 25.35 4.44 1.36
N MET A 395 25.35 3.17 0.92
CA MET A 395 25.96 2.09 1.69
C MET A 395 27.44 2.39 1.95
N PRO A 396 27.88 2.39 3.23
CA PRO A 396 29.27 2.65 3.61
C PRO A 396 30.26 1.64 3.02
N ASP A 397 31.55 1.96 3.09
CA ASP A 397 32.60 1.01 2.73
C ASP A 397 32.55 -0.24 3.64
N GLY A 398 32.72 -1.42 3.06
CA GLY A 398 32.65 -2.68 3.79
C GLY A 398 33.65 -2.82 4.94
N SER A 399 34.72 -2.01 4.96
CA SER A 399 35.73 -2.03 6.02
C SER A 399 35.25 -1.43 7.36
N ILE A 400 34.20 -0.60 7.31
CA ILE A 400 33.61 0.02 8.52
C ILE A 400 32.32 -0.66 8.97
N ILE A 401 31.84 -1.64 8.20
CA ILE A 401 30.63 -2.42 8.52
C ILE A 401 31.03 -3.63 9.34
N ASP A 402 30.40 -3.81 10.51
CA ASP A 402 30.50 -5.01 11.32
C ASP A 402 29.53 -6.08 10.78
N HIS A 403 28.23 -5.77 10.76
CA HIS A 403 27.20 -6.61 10.17
C HIS A 403 26.02 -5.78 9.64
N ILE A 404 25.17 -6.42 8.86
CA ILE A 404 23.96 -5.80 8.29
C ILE A 404 22.77 -6.67 8.67
N GLU A 405 21.72 -6.02 9.15
CA GLU A 405 20.43 -6.67 9.38
C GLU A 405 19.43 -6.26 8.28
N GLU A 406 18.63 -7.22 7.83
CA GLU A 406 17.49 -7.02 6.94
C GLU A 406 16.17 -7.33 7.63
N PRO A 407 15.05 -6.66 7.24
CA PRO A 407 13.74 -6.94 7.79
C PRO A 407 13.21 -8.28 7.30
N TRP A 408 12.66 -9.06 8.22
CA TRP A 408 11.97 -10.31 7.97
C TRP A 408 10.47 -10.17 8.18
N ILE A 409 9.71 -10.92 7.41
CA ILE A 409 8.26 -11.00 7.50
C ILE A 409 7.82 -12.41 7.88
N ARG A 410 6.71 -12.49 8.57
CA ARG A 410 5.92 -13.71 8.72
C ARG A 410 4.82 -13.69 7.68
N ALA A 411 4.95 -14.55 6.69
CA ALA A 411 4.05 -14.66 5.55
C ALA A 411 3.09 -15.83 5.73
N THR A 412 1.81 -15.60 5.50
CA THR A 412 0.77 -16.63 5.47
C THR A 412 0.29 -16.80 4.03
N ILE A 413 0.41 -18.00 3.50
CA ILE A 413 0.03 -18.35 2.14
C ILE A 413 -1.06 -19.42 2.20
N MET A 414 -2.22 -19.14 1.61
CA MET A 414 -3.28 -20.14 1.46
C MET A 414 -3.42 -20.53 0.00
N VAL A 415 -3.40 -21.83 -0.29
CA VAL A 415 -3.39 -22.35 -1.64
C VAL A 415 -4.06 -23.74 -1.71
N PRO A 416 -4.73 -24.11 -2.82
CA PRO A 416 -5.17 -25.49 -3.03
C PRO A 416 -3.97 -26.44 -3.05
N ASP A 417 -4.15 -27.66 -2.51
CA ASP A 417 -3.09 -28.66 -2.33
C ASP A 417 -2.32 -28.98 -3.62
N ASP A 418 -2.99 -28.98 -4.76
CA ASP A 418 -2.39 -29.21 -6.10
C ASP A 418 -1.22 -28.26 -6.43
N TYR A 419 -1.19 -27.07 -5.86
CA TYR A 419 -0.16 -26.05 -6.12
C TYR A 419 0.86 -25.92 -4.98
N LEU A 420 0.66 -26.62 -3.85
CA LEU A 420 1.50 -26.48 -2.65
C LEU A 420 2.97 -26.69 -2.96
N GLY A 421 3.33 -27.74 -3.70
CA GLY A 421 4.73 -28.05 -4.03
C GLY A 421 5.45 -26.90 -4.74
N SER A 422 4.76 -26.22 -5.67
CA SER A 422 5.32 -25.06 -6.37
C SER A 422 5.53 -23.87 -5.44
N ILE A 423 4.63 -23.66 -4.47
CA ILE A 423 4.75 -22.60 -3.46
C ILE A 423 5.92 -22.86 -2.50
N LEU A 424 6.08 -24.11 -2.02
CA LEU A 424 7.19 -24.47 -1.15
C LEU A 424 8.53 -24.23 -1.85
N THR A 425 8.62 -24.58 -3.14
CA THR A 425 9.82 -24.32 -3.96
C THR A 425 10.07 -22.82 -4.09
N LEU A 426 9.05 -22.03 -4.43
CA LEU A 426 9.17 -20.58 -4.54
C LEU A 426 9.68 -19.94 -3.24
N CYS A 427 9.11 -20.32 -2.09
CA CYS A 427 9.54 -19.81 -0.79
C CYS A 427 10.99 -20.21 -0.46
N SER A 428 11.39 -21.44 -0.78
CA SER A 428 12.76 -21.92 -0.57
C SER A 428 13.77 -21.13 -1.42
N ASP A 429 13.45 -20.86 -2.69
CA ASP A 429 14.29 -20.07 -3.60
C ASP A 429 14.48 -18.63 -3.12
N ARG A 430 13.53 -18.13 -2.30
CA ARG A 430 13.54 -16.80 -1.68
C ARG A 430 14.07 -16.80 -0.24
N ARG A 431 14.91 -17.75 0.12
CA ARG A 431 15.52 -17.89 1.46
C ARG A 431 14.49 -18.07 2.57
N GLY A 432 13.28 -18.53 2.23
CA GLY A 432 12.20 -18.72 3.18
C GLY A 432 12.44 -19.87 4.14
N GLN A 433 12.02 -19.66 5.38
CA GLN A 433 12.02 -20.66 6.45
C GLN A 433 10.58 -21.05 6.75
N GLN A 434 10.23 -22.32 6.55
CA GLN A 434 8.90 -22.81 6.88
C GLN A 434 8.71 -22.83 8.40
N VAL A 435 7.67 -22.17 8.86
CA VAL A 435 7.30 -22.10 10.28
C VAL A 435 6.23 -23.12 10.59
N ASP A 436 5.19 -23.18 9.75
CA ASP A 436 4.05 -24.08 9.93
C ASP A 436 3.43 -24.47 8.60
N LEU A 437 2.74 -25.61 8.59
CA LEU A 437 1.95 -26.08 7.45
C LEU A 437 0.74 -26.82 7.97
N THR A 438 -0.41 -26.22 7.80
CA THR A 438 -1.70 -26.80 8.23
C THR A 438 -2.65 -26.91 7.04
N TYR A 439 -3.63 -27.80 7.16
CA TYR A 439 -4.64 -27.99 6.13
C TYR A 439 -6.00 -27.52 6.62
N VAL A 440 -6.66 -26.72 5.80
CA VAL A 440 -8.00 -26.19 6.06
C VAL A 440 -8.92 -26.69 4.95
N GLY A 441 -9.60 -27.79 5.19
CA GLY A 441 -10.37 -28.50 4.17
C GLY A 441 -9.45 -29.02 3.04
N ASN A 442 -9.65 -28.52 1.81
CA ASN A 442 -8.84 -28.87 0.64
C ASN A 442 -7.76 -27.81 0.30
N ARG A 443 -7.48 -26.89 1.21
CA ARG A 443 -6.44 -25.87 1.05
C ARG A 443 -5.35 -26.06 2.08
N ALA A 444 -4.11 -25.83 1.66
CA ALA A 444 -2.97 -25.75 2.54
C ALA A 444 -2.77 -24.30 2.99
N MET A 445 -2.53 -24.10 4.27
CA MET A 445 -2.06 -22.85 4.86
C MET A 445 -0.60 -23.03 5.25
N ALA A 446 0.30 -22.39 4.50
CA ALA A 446 1.73 -22.43 4.73
C ALA A 446 2.18 -21.11 5.37
N VAL A 447 2.85 -21.18 6.51
CA VAL A 447 3.41 -20.05 7.22
C VAL A 447 4.93 -20.07 7.05
N TYR A 448 5.47 -18.99 6.52
CA TYR A 448 6.90 -18.82 6.26
C TYR A 448 7.46 -17.56 6.90
N ARG A 449 8.70 -17.62 7.37
CA ARG A 449 9.52 -16.42 7.55
C ARG A 449 10.29 -16.17 6.25
N LEU A 450 10.20 -14.96 5.73
CA LEU A 450 10.83 -14.54 4.47
C LEU A 450 11.55 -13.19 4.67
N PRO A 451 12.73 -12.99 4.08
CA PRO A 451 13.31 -11.65 4.03
C PRO A 451 12.42 -10.73 3.18
N LEU A 452 12.05 -9.58 3.69
CA LEU A 452 11.15 -8.65 2.98
C LEU A 452 11.70 -8.25 1.61
N ASN A 453 13.01 -8.08 1.48
CA ASN A 453 13.66 -7.74 0.21
C ASN A 453 13.47 -8.80 -0.89
N GLU A 454 13.27 -10.08 -0.52
CA GLU A 454 12.99 -11.16 -1.49
C GLU A 454 11.53 -11.17 -1.96
N VAL A 455 10.66 -10.44 -1.25
CA VAL A 455 9.21 -10.37 -1.52
C VAL A 455 8.88 -9.12 -2.35
N VAL A 456 9.57 -8.01 -2.08
CA VAL A 456 9.27 -6.68 -2.64
C VAL A 456 9.37 -6.62 -4.18
N PHE A 457 10.11 -7.48 -4.86
CA PHE A 457 10.31 -7.35 -6.31
C PHE A 457 9.22 -8.05 -7.16
N ASP A 458 9.12 -9.37 -7.09
CA ASP A 458 8.31 -10.15 -8.01
C ASP A 458 7.61 -11.36 -7.36
N PHE A 459 7.73 -11.49 -6.04
CA PHE A 459 7.23 -12.66 -5.32
C PHE A 459 5.72 -12.84 -5.50
N TYR A 460 4.94 -11.76 -5.39
CA TYR A 460 3.50 -11.82 -5.52
C TYR A 460 3.05 -12.26 -6.92
N ASP A 461 3.67 -11.72 -7.96
CA ASP A 461 3.37 -12.06 -9.34
C ASP A 461 3.72 -13.52 -9.64
N ARG A 462 4.88 -13.99 -9.13
CA ARG A 462 5.26 -15.40 -9.23
C ARG A 462 4.32 -16.30 -8.45
N LEU A 463 3.96 -15.91 -7.24
CA LEU A 463 3.00 -16.65 -6.41
C LEU A 463 1.68 -16.86 -7.17
N LYS A 464 1.14 -15.80 -7.76
CA LYS A 464 -0.06 -15.85 -8.60
C LYS A 464 0.16 -16.71 -9.85
N SER A 465 1.28 -16.57 -10.52
CA SER A 465 1.60 -17.33 -11.72
C SER A 465 1.67 -18.84 -11.44
N VAL A 466 2.44 -19.28 -10.43
CA VAL A 466 2.62 -20.71 -10.12
C VAL A 466 1.37 -21.36 -9.56
N SER A 467 0.48 -20.58 -8.95
CA SER A 467 -0.81 -21.04 -8.40
C SER A 467 -2.00 -20.79 -9.33
N ARG A 468 -1.78 -20.29 -10.56
CA ARG A 468 -2.83 -19.87 -11.50
C ARG A 468 -3.85 -18.90 -10.89
N GLY A 469 -3.39 -18.01 -10.00
CA GLY A 469 -4.22 -17.04 -9.32
C GLY A 469 -4.92 -17.54 -8.04
N TYR A 470 -4.80 -18.82 -7.71
CA TYR A 470 -5.51 -19.40 -6.56
C TYR A 470 -4.84 -19.17 -5.19
N ALA A 471 -3.56 -18.78 -5.16
CA ALA A 471 -2.90 -18.48 -3.89
C ALA A 471 -3.31 -17.11 -3.36
N SER A 472 -3.64 -17.03 -2.09
CA SER A 472 -3.70 -15.78 -1.34
C SER A 472 -2.46 -15.62 -0.49
N PHE A 473 -2.05 -14.39 -0.26
CA PHE A 473 -0.83 -14.02 0.44
C PHE A 473 -1.11 -12.83 1.36
N ASP A 474 -0.65 -12.96 2.58
CA ASP A 474 -0.63 -11.90 3.56
C ASP A 474 0.65 -11.97 4.37
N TYR A 475 1.12 -10.85 4.92
CA TYR A 475 2.34 -10.84 5.71
C TYR A 475 2.32 -9.78 6.82
N GLN A 476 3.12 -10.02 7.83
CA GLN A 476 3.40 -9.07 8.90
C GLN A 476 4.91 -8.92 9.05
N ILE A 477 5.37 -7.70 9.30
CA ILE A 477 6.78 -7.46 9.63
C ILE A 477 7.03 -8.02 11.02
N GLU A 478 8.07 -8.83 11.17
CA GLU A 478 8.37 -9.51 12.42
C GLU A 478 9.56 -8.83 13.11
N ASP A 479 10.75 -9.07 12.62
CA ASP A 479 12.00 -8.59 13.20
C ASP A 479 13.05 -8.28 12.13
N TYR A 480 14.23 -7.90 12.58
CA TYR A 480 15.43 -7.79 11.76
C TYR A 480 16.37 -8.95 12.08
N ALA A 481 17.02 -9.49 11.07
CA ALA A 481 18.02 -10.53 11.24
C ALA A 481 19.28 -10.22 10.42
N GLU A 482 20.42 -10.63 10.96
CA GLU A 482 21.71 -10.52 10.29
C GLU A 482 21.73 -11.32 8.99
N ALA A 483 22.29 -10.73 7.92
CA ALA A 483 22.42 -11.35 6.62
C ALA A 483 23.69 -10.90 5.90
N ASP A 484 24.26 -11.82 5.10
CA ASP A 484 25.42 -11.54 4.23
C ASP A 484 25.01 -10.77 2.99
N LEU A 485 24.80 -9.48 3.16
CA LEU A 485 24.30 -8.56 2.13
C LEU A 485 25.45 -7.80 1.49
N VAL A 486 25.33 -7.58 0.19
CA VAL A 486 26.32 -6.84 -0.59
C VAL A 486 25.64 -5.84 -1.51
N LYS A 487 26.27 -4.67 -1.65
CA LYS A 487 25.89 -3.68 -2.67
C LYS A 487 26.38 -4.13 -4.02
N ILE A 488 25.48 -4.20 -4.98
CA ILE A 488 25.77 -4.43 -6.39
C ILE A 488 25.70 -3.10 -7.11
N SER A 489 26.82 -2.63 -7.62
CA SER A 489 26.91 -1.41 -8.42
C SER A 489 26.85 -1.76 -9.90
N ILE A 490 25.96 -1.11 -10.64
CA ILE A 490 25.86 -1.25 -12.09
C ILE A 490 26.72 -0.15 -12.73
N LEU A 491 27.67 -0.56 -13.58
CA LEU A 491 28.53 0.35 -14.31
C LEU A 491 28.19 0.27 -15.80
N VAL A 492 27.97 1.43 -16.40
CA VAL A 492 27.79 1.59 -17.83
C VAL A 492 28.99 2.35 -18.38
N ASN A 493 29.76 1.71 -19.24
CA ASN A 493 31.01 2.23 -19.78
C ASN A 493 32.05 2.64 -18.72
N GLN A 494 32.09 1.90 -17.58
CA GLN A 494 32.92 2.09 -16.40
C GLN A 494 32.44 3.23 -15.45
N GLU A 495 31.39 3.93 -15.77
CA GLU A 495 30.78 4.91 -14.90
C GLU A 495 29.67 4.25 -14.07
N PRO A 496 29.65 4.43 -12.74
CA PRO A 496 28.60 3.88 -11.90
C PRO A 496 27.28 4.62 -12.16
N VAL A 497 26.19 3.86 -12.23
CA VAL A 497 24.83 4.37 -12.32
C VAL A 497 24.16 4.10 -10.98
N ASP A 498 24.15 5.09 -10.11
CA ASP A 498 23.66 5.01 -8.73
C ASP A 498 22.20 4.56 -8.64
N ALA A 499 21.35 5.08 -9.53
CA ALA A 499 19.92 4.73 -9.59
C ALA A 499 19.65 3.24 -9.93
N LEU A 500 20.63 2.51 -10.46
CA LEU A 500 20.56 1.08 -10.75
C LEU A 500 21.28 0.21 -9.70
N SER A 501 21.88 0.82 -8.69
CA SER A 501 22.52 0.09 -7.59
C SER A 501 21.48 -0.52 -6.67
N PHE A 502 21.73 -1.74 -6.20
CA PHE A 502 20.83 -2.45 -5.29
C PHE A 502 21.60 -3.33 -4.31
N ILE A 503 20.92 -3.73 -3.23
CA ILE A 503 21.47 -4.65 -2.23
C ILE A 503 20.85 -6.02 -2.44
N ALA A 504 21.69 -7.06 -2.40
CA ALA A 504 21.25 -8.44 -2.48
C ALA A 504 22.08 -9.33 -1.56
N HIS A 505 21.52 -10.48 -1.20
CA HIS A 505 22.27 -11.52 -0.51
C HIS A 505 23.41 -12.03 -1.40
N ARG A 506 24.60 -12.25 -0.83
CA ARG A 506 25.83 -12.61 -1.56
C ARG A 506 25.65 -13.83 -2.45
N SER A 507 24.90 -14.84 -2.00
CA SER A 507 24.64 -16.05 -2.77
C SER A 507 23.88 -15.81 -4.08
N GLN A 508 23.06 -14.76 -4.16
CA GLN A 508 22.25 -14.41 -5.33
C GLN A 508 22.84 -13.28 -6.17
N ALA A 509 23.90 -12.62 -5.65
CA ALA A 509 24.45 -11.40 -6.22
C ALA A 509 24.90 -11.57 -7.70
N GLU A 510 25.58 -12.66 -8.03
CA GLU A 510 26.05 -12.92 -9.40
C GLU A 510 24.87 -13.16 -10.36
N MET A 511 23.89 -13.96 -9.96
CA MET A 511 22.70 -14.27 -10.77
C MET A 511 21.91 -12.99 -11.07
N ARG A 512 21.60 -12.20 -10.03
CA ARG A 512 20.86 -10.92 -10.17
C ARG A 512 21.65 -9.90 -10.99
N GLY A 513 22.96 -9.77 -10.74
CA GLY A 513 23.83 -8.88 -11.51
C GLY A 513 23.88 -9.24 -12.99
N ARG A 514 23.93 -10.52 -13.32
CA ARG A 514 23.91 -11.03 -14.71
C ARG A 514 22.57 -10.76 -15.39
N ALA A 515 21.46 -11.00 -14.70
CA ALA A 515 20.11 -10.74 -15.22
C ALA A 515 19.91 -9.27 -15.57
N ILE A 516 20.29 -8.35 -14.68
CA ILE A 516 20.20 -6.90 -14.93
C ILE A 516 21.10 -6.47 -16.09
N CYS A 517 22.36 -6.94 -16.14
CA CYS A 517 23.25 -6.63 -17.26
C CYS A 517 22.69 -7.12 -18.60
N GLY A 518 22.05 -8.29 -18.63
CA GLY A 518 21.39 -8.84 -19.81
C GLY A 518 20.24 -7.96 -20.29
N LYS A 519 19.33 -7.58 -19.39
CA LYS A 519 18.20 -6.69 -19.71
C LYS A 519 18.67 -5.33 -20.21
N LEU A 520 19.61 -4.70 -19.53
CA LEU A 520 20.16 -3.42 -19.95
C LEU A 520 20.81 -3.49 -21.34
N LYS A 521 21.44 -4.61 -21.68
CA LYS A 521 22.01 -4.82 -23.02
C LYS A 521 20.94 -4.80 -24.12
N ASP A 522 19.77 -5.35 -23.85
CA ASP A 522 18.68 -5.42 -24.83
C ASP A 522 17.95 -4.08 -24.99
N LEU A 523 17.94 -3.26 -23.95
CA LEU A 523 17.19 -2.00 -23.86
C LEU A 523 18.02 -0.78 -24.24
N ILE A 524 19.32 -0.77 -23.95
CA ILE A 524 20.18 0.36 -24.31
C ILE A 524 20.48 0.30 -25.82
N PRO A 525 20.16 1.32 -26.61
CA PRO A 525 20.38 1.31 -28.04
C PRO A 525 21.86 1.27 -28.37
N LYS A 526 22.22 0.58 -29.48
CA LYS A 526 23.57 0.56 -30.00
C LYS A 526 24.03 1.97 -30.36
N GLN A 527 25.21 2.35 -29.90
CA GLN A 527 25.85 3.62 -30.22
C GLN A 527 27.05 3.44 -31.13
N LEU A 528 27.71 4.53 -31.51
CA LEU A 528 28.88 4.50 -32.42
C LEU A 528 30.13 3.84 -31.80
N PHE A 529 30.10 3.54 -30.50
CA PHE A 529 31.16 2.85 -29.76
C PHE A 529 30.60 1.66 -28.98
N LYS A 530 31.47 0.79 -28.51
CA LYS A 530 31.08 -0.35 -27.68
C LYS A 530 30.76 0.12 -26.26
N ILE A 531 29.62 -0.31 -25.73
CA ILE A 531 29.20 -0.02 -24.37
C ILE A 531 29.42 -1.30 -23.54
N ALA A 532 30.18 -1.18 -22.46
CA ALA A 532 30.33 -2.24 -21.47
C ALA A 532 29.34 -2.01 -20.33
N ILE A 533 28.51 -2.99 -20.04
CA ILE A 533 27.60 -3.02 -18.88
C ILE A 533 28.18 -4.03 -17.91
N GLN A 534 28.38 -3.63 -16.65
CA GLN A 534 29.05 -4.46 -15.66
C GLN A 534 28.28 -4.36 -14.33
N ALA A 535 28.18 -5.48 -13.63
CA ALA A 535 27.78 -5.52 -12.23
C ALA A 535 29.03 -5.79 -11.38
N ALA A 536 29.20 -5.03 -10.32
CA ALA A 536 30.38 -5.11 -9.45
C ALA A 536 30.02 -5.07 -7.98
N ILE A 537 30.80 -5.77 -7.15
CA ILE A 537 30.76 -5.73 -5.70
C ILE A 537 32.11 -5.21 -5.22
N GLY A 538 32.13 -4.06 -4.51
CA GLY A 538 33.39 -3.51 -3.96
C GLY A 538 34.50 -3.36 -5.00
N GLY A 539 34.18 -2.96 -6.23
CA GLY A 539 35.12 -2.81 -7.35
C GLY A 539 35.41 -4.10 -8.14
N ARG A 540 35.03 -5.29 -7.63
CA ARG A 540 35.19 -6.56 -8.37
C ARG A 540 33.99 -6.80 -9.29
N VAL A 541 34.24 -6.91 -10.58
CA VAL A 541 33.21 -7.22 -11.57
C VAL A 541 32.77 -8.69 -11.42
N ILE A 542 31.45 -8.89 -11.19
CA ILE A 542 30.83 -10.22 -11.04
C ILE A 542 30.06 -10.64 -12.29
N ALA A 543 29.57 -9.69 -13.10
CA ALA A 543 28.91 -9.95 -14.36
C ALA A 543 29.25 -8.87 -15.37
N ARG A 544 29.26 -9.22 -16.67
CA ARG A 544 29.57 -8.29 -17.74
C ARG A 544 28.82 -8.65 -19.01
N GLU A 545 28.21 -7.65 -19.63
CA GLU A 545 27.65 -7.69 -20.97
C GLU A 545 28.24 -6.58 -21.84
N THR A 546 28.13 -6.72 -23.14
CA THR A 546 28.70 -5.72 -24.06
C THR A 546 27.74 -5.49 -25.22
N ILE A 547 27.37 -4.23 -25.43
CA ILE A 547 26.62 -3.79 -26.60
C ILE A 547 27.62 -3.46 -27.71
N SER A 548 27.44 -4.07 -28.88
CA SER A 548 28.32 -3.85 -30.05
C SER A 548 28.07 -2.46 -30.62
N ALA A 549 29.16 -1.80 -31.08
CA ALA A 549 29.05 -0.50 -31.75
C ALA A 549 28.27 -0.60 -33.07
N LEU A 550 27.52 0.42 -33.41
CA LEU A 550 27.03 0.61 -34.77
C LEU A 550 28.24 0.63 -35.73
N SER A 551 28.21 -0.19 -36.73
CA SER A 551 29.30 -0.33 -37.69
C SER A 551 28.80 -0.04 -39.09
N LYS A 552 29.31 1.04 -39.68
CA LYS A 552 29.14 1.27 -41.10
C LYS A 552 30.20 0.43 -41.85
N ASP A 553 29.82 -0.30 -42.87
CA ASP A 553 30.79 -0.98 -43.72
C ASP A 553 31.59 0.07 -44.54
N VAL A 554 32.74 0.45 -43.97
CA VAL A 554 33.66 1.42 -44.63
C VAL A 554 34.42 0.80 -45.79
N THR A 555 34.33 -0.54 -45.96
CA THR A 555 35.00 -1.28 -47.02
C THR A 555 34.09 -1.59 -48.19
N ALA A 556 32.78 -1.36 -48.10
CA ALA A 556 31.80 -1.65 -49.15
C ALA A 556 32.10 -1.04 -50.52
N LYS A 557 32.79 0.13 -50.54
CA LYS A 557 33.18 0.81 -51.76
C LYS A 557 34.61 0.47 -52.25
N CYS A 558 35.31 -0.47 -51.60
CA CYS A 558 36.66 -0.89 -52.03
C CYS A 558 36.52 -2.04 -53.00
N TYR A 559 36.41 -1.72 -54.28
CA TYR A 559 36.48 -2.67 -55.36
C TYR A 559 37.96 -3.03 -55.63
N GLY A 560 38.23 -4.38 -55.74
CA GLY A 560 39.57 -4.90 -55.98
C GLY A 560 40.39 -5.22 -54.74
N GLY A 561 41.35 -6.11 -54.82
CA GLY A 561 42.08 -6.74 -53.73
C GLY A 561 43.06 -5.89 -52.93
N ASP A 562 42.88 -4.56 -52.82
CA ASP A 562 43.75 -3.71 -52.02
C ASP A 562 43.53 -3.88 -50.53
N ILE A 563 44.17 -4.90 -49.99
CA ILE A 563 44.16 -5.29 -48.59
C ILE A 563 44.69 -4.15 -47.69
N SER A 564 45.70 -3.40 -48.16
CA SER A 564 46.31 -2.31 -47.40
C SER A 564 45.34 -1.17 -47.16
N ARG A 565 44.54 -0.80 -48.15
CA ARG A 565 43.53 0.25 -48.07
C ARG A 565 42.36 -0.14 -47.17
N LYS A 566 41.89 -1.40 -47.26
CA LYS A 566 40.88 -1.97 -46.39
C LYS A 566 41.32 -1.92 -44.93
N ARG A 567 42.56 -2.33 -44.65
CA ARG A 567 43.15 -2.32 -43.31
C ARG A 567 43.26 -0.91 -42.73
N LYS A 568 43.75 0.09 -43.50
CA LYS A 568 43.82 1.51 -43.09
C LYS A 568 42.44 2.08 -42.78
N LEU A 569 41.42 1.79 -43.55
CA LEU A 569 40.05 2.24 -43.31
C LEU A 569 39.47 1.65 -42.04
N LEU A 570 39.69 0.36 -41.78
CA LEU A 570 39.26 -0.32 -40.54
C LEU A 570 40.02 0.21 -39.31
N GLU A 571 41.33 0.53 -39.44
CA GLU A 571 42.12 1.11 -38.36
C GLU A 571 41.65 2.52 -38.03
N LYS A 572 41.39 3.39 -39.03
CA LYS A 572 40.80 4.71 -38.84
C LYS A 572 39.42 4.66 -38.17
N GLN A 573 38.61 3.71 -38.59
CA GLN A 573 37.30 3.49 -37.95
C GLN A 573 37.44 3.05 -36.48
N LYS A 574 38.40 2.18 -36.18
CA LYS A 574 38.71 1.73 -34.81
C LYS A 574 39.21 2.90 -33.93
N GLU A 575 40.10 3.75 -34.48
CA GLU A 575 40.60 4.93 -33.79
C GLU A 575 39.50 5.96 -33.53
N GLY A 576 38.64 6.23 -34.53
CA GLY A 576 37.48 7.12 -34.38
C GLY A 576 36.53 6.64 -33.31
N LYS A 577 36.22 5.32 -33.28
CA LYS A 577 35.40 4.72 -32.24
C LYS A 577 36.03 4.82 -30.84
N LYS A 578 37.38 4.69 -30.75
CA LYS A 578 38.12 4.85 -29.49
C LYS A 578 38.05 6.29 -28.96
N ARG A 579 38.19 7.30 -29.84
CA ARG A 579 38.03 8.73 -29.46
C ARG A 579 36.60 9.05 -29.02
N MET A 580 35.59 8.56 -29.76
CA MET A 580 34.18 8.76 -29.39
C MET A 580 33.84 8.16 -28.03
N ARG A 581 34.44 7.01 -27.66
CA ARG A 581 34.28 6.40 -26.35
C ARG A 581 34.80 7.27 -25.20
N GLN A 582 35.84 8.09 -25.44
CA GLN A 582 36.42 8.98 -24.41
C GLN A 582 35.57 10.22 -24.11
N PHE A 583 34.69 10.63 -25.03
CA PHE A 583 33.91 11.87 -24.95
C PHE A 583 32.38 11.62 -24.96
N GLY A 584 31.93 10.42 -25.28
CA GLY A 584 30.51 10.10 -25.39
C GLY A 584 29.92 9.65 -24.05
N LYS A 585 29.02 10.46 -23.48
CA LYS A 585 28.13 9.99 -22.42
C LYS A 585 27.15 8.98 -23.02
N VAL A 586 26.90 7.89 -22.31
CA VAL A 586 25.90 6.88 -22.70
C VAL A 586 24.54 7.36 -22.22
N GLU A 587 23.64 7.69 -23.15
CA GLU A 587 22.24 7.94 -22.79
C GLU A 587 21.57 6.60 -22.48
N ILE A 588 21.12 6.46 -21.25
CA ILE A 588 20.32 5.31 -20.80
C ILE A 588 18.86 5.73 -20.94
N PRO A 589 18.08 5.09 -21.82
CA PRO A 589 16.68 5.46 -21.99
C PRO A 589 15.88 5.13 -20.72
N GLN A 590 14.85 5.91 -20.46
CA GLN A 590 13.95 5.72 -19.31
C GLN A 590 13.39 4.28 -19.24
N SER A 591 13.03 3.70 -20.39
CA SER A 591 12.57 2.32 -20.49
C SER A 591 13.58 1.30 -19.95
N ALA A 592 14.89 1.60 -20.01
CA ALA A 592 15.93 0.74 -19.46
C ALA A 592 15.95 0.75 -17.93
N PHE A 593 15.67 1.90 -17.28
CA PHE A 593 15.51 1.97 -15.83
C PHE A 593 14.28 1.17 -15.39
N LEU A 594 13.12 1.44 -16.01
CA LEU A 594 11.87 0.75 -15.68
C LEU A 594 11.94 -0.78 -15.86
N ALA A 595 12.59 -1.23 -16.94
CA ALA A 595 12.67 -2.65 -17.24
C ALA A 595 13.80 -3.37 -16.50
N ALA A 596 14.89 -2.68 -16.14
CA ALA A 596 15.91 -3.23 -15.25
C ALA A 596 15.33 -3.54 -13.86
N LEU A 597 14.28 -2.81 -13.46
CA LEU A 597 13.59 -2.93 -12.19
C LEU A 597 12.54 -4.05 -12.17
N LYS A 598 11.92 -4.33 -13.31
CA LYS A 598 11.06 -5.51 -13.48
C LYS A 598 11.97 -6.74 -13.70
N MET A 599 12.42 -7.33 -12.61
CA MET A 599 13.19 -8.58 -12.66
C MET A 599 12.24 -9.75 -12.95
N ASP A 600 11.83 -9.92 -14.21
CA ASP A 600 11.31 -11.20 -14.68
C ASP A 600 12.52 -12.13 -14.85
N ALA A 601 12.65 -13.10 -14.02
CA ALA A 601 13.56 -14.21 -14.23
C ALA A 601 12.82 -15.38 -14.84
#